data_c1305ea1b6fa30ca3c9c4146c066f078
#
_entry.id   c1305ea1b6fa30ca3c9c4146c066f078
#
_cell.length_a   1.000
_cell.length_b   1.000
_cell.length_c   1.000
_cell.angle_alpha   90.00
_cell.angle_beta   90.00
_cell.angle_gamma   90.00
#
_symmetry.space_group_name_H-M   'P 1'
#
loop_
_entity.id
_entity.type
_entity.pdbx_description
1 polymer ?
#
loop_
_entity_poly.entity_id
_entity_poly.type
_entity_poly.pdbx_seq_one_letter_code
_entity_poly.pdbx_strand_id
1 'polypeptide(L)'
;MRYILLEYDHPQEDEAKQVYSELDRENRETRRVELYPNGLWFAYGDEHGREEALSADPFPEDVRTLNVPGEVSARTIAPGVFREVWDQAAERPDGFLSMFF
;
A
#
# COMPACT_ATOMS: atom_id res chain seq x y z
N MET A 1 11.31 -3.88 10.59
CA MET A 1 10.10 -3.50 9.79
C MET A 1 9.68 -4.65 8.89
N ARG A 2 8.38 -4.80 8.69
CA ARG A 2 7.87 -5.78 7.75
C ARG A 2 7.16 -5.03 6.64
N TYR A 3 7.12 -5.63 5.47
CA TYR A 3 6.49 -5.04 4.31
C TYR A 3 5.51 -6.05 3.71
N ILE A 4 4.28 -5.62 3.50
CA ILE A 4 3.18 -6.50 3.08
C ILE A 4 2.58 -5.98 1.80
N LEU A 5 2.21 -6.88 0.92
CA LEU A 5 1.45 -6.54 -0.28
C LEU A 5 0.10 -7.24 -0.23
N LEU A 6 -0.96 -6.45 -0.38
CA LEU A 6 -2.30 -6.96 -0.57
C LEU A 6 -2.65 -6.75 -2.04
N GLU A 7 -3.07 -7.82 -2.71
CA GLU A 7 -3.51 -7.73 -4.10
C GLU A 7 -4.98 -8.13 -4.17
N TYR A 8 -5.79 -7.25 -4.75
CA TYR A 8 -7.24 -7.47 -4.86
C TYR A 8 -7.56 -7.97 -6.26
N ASP A 9 -8.34 -9.06 -6.35
CA ASP A 9 -8.57 -9.73 -7.63
C ASP A 9 -9.48 -8.97 -8.58
N HIS A 10 -10.52 -8.33 -8.07
CA HIS A 10 -11.49 -7.66 -8.92
C HIS A 10 -11.83 -6.28 -8.39
N PRO A 11 -10.85 -5.36 -8.34
CA PRO A 11 -11.12 -4.04 -7.79
C PRO A 11 -11.97 -3.22 -8.74
N GLN A 12 -12.84 -2.40 -8.17
CA GLN A 12 -13.57 -1.41 -8.95
C GLN A 12 -12.65 -0.22 -9.21
N GLU A 13 -13.06 0.69 -10.08
CA GLU A 13 -12.21 1.82 -10.46
C GLU A 13 -11.78 2.69 -9.30
N ASP A 14 -12.63 2.82 -8.30
CA ASP A 14 -12.35 3.64 -7.11
C ASP A 14 -11.73 2.85 -5.97
N GLU A 15 -11.33 1.61 -6.22
CA GLU A 15 -10.70 0.76 -5.22
C GLU A 15 -9.26 0.46 -5.61
N ALA A 16 -8.36 0.41 -4.64
CA ALA A 16 -6.98 0.06 -4.91
C ALA A 16 -6.88 -1.38 -5.37
N LYS A 17 -6.05 -1.66 -6.37
CA LYS A 17 -5.81 -3.02 -6.80
C LYS A 17 -4.62 -3.63 -6.06
N GLN A 18 -3.70 -2.81 -5.59
CA GLN A 18 -2.57 -3.25 -4.78
C GLN A 18 -2.35 -2.25 -3.66
N VAL A 19 -2.11 -2.76 -2.46
CA VAL A 19 -1.80 -1.93 -1.30
C VAL A 19 -0.52 -2.46 -0.68
N TYR A 20 0.50 -1.60 -0.62
CA TYR A 20 1.80 -1.93 -0.04
C TYR A 20 1.88 -1.23 1.30
N SER A 21 2.16 -1.98 2.36
CA SER A 21 2.20 -1.43 3.72
C SER A 21 3.52 -1.71 4.40
N GLU A 22 4.05 -0.70 5.07
CA GLU A 22 5.21 -0.85 5.94
C GLU A 22 4.69 -0.96 7.37
N LEU A 23 5.15 -1.96 8.11
CA LEU A 23 4.70 -2.20 9.48
C LEU A 23 5.87 -2.09 10.45
N ASP A 24 5.61 -1.51 11.61
CA ASP A 24 6.61 -1.45 12.68
C ASP A 24 6.63 -2.77 13.47
N ARG A 25 7.36 -2.78 14.59
CA ARG A 25 7.50 -3.97 15.42
C ARG A 25 6.19 -4.44 16.03
N GLU A 26 5.23 -3.54 16.18
CA GLU A 26 3.94 -3.86 16.76
C GLU A 26 2.92 -4.15 15.67
N ASN A 27 3.38 -4.32 14.44
CA ASN A 27 2.54 -4.59 13.27
C ASN A 27 1.58 -3.45 12.93
N ARG A 28 1.91 -2.24 13.35
CA ARG A 28 1.12 -1.06 13.00
C ARG A 28 1.65 -0.47 11.71
N GLU A 29 0.72 -0.05 10.88
CA GLU A 29 1.07 0.53 9.58
C GLU A 29 1.70 1.92 9.77
N THR A 30 2.88 2.13 9.21
CA THR A 30 3.60 3.39 9.31
C THR A 30 3.63 4.14 7.99
N ARG A 31 3.57 3.41 6.87
CA ARG A 31 3.50 3.99 5.53
C ARG A 31 2.67 3.07 4.65
N ARG A 32 2.01 3.66 3.66
CA ARG A 32 1.21 2.88 2.71
C ARG A 32 1.35 3.46 1.32
N VAL A 33 1.38 2.59 0.33
CA VAL A 33 1.31 2.98 -1.07
C VAL A 33 0.13 2.23 -1.68
N GLU A 34 -0.76 2.95 -2.35
CA GLU A 34 -1.91 2.37 -3.03
C GLU A 34 -1.76 2.56 -4.53
N LEU A 35 -1.98 1.49 -5.29
CA LEU A 35 -2.01 1.54 -6.75
C LEU A 35 -3.42 1.21 -7.20
N TYR A 36 -3.99 2.07 -8.03
CA TYR A 36 -5.36 1.93 -8.52
C TYR A 36 -5.40 1.36 -9.94
N PRO A 37 -6.54 0.81 -10.37
CA PRO A 37 -6.64 0.23 -11.71
C PRO A 37 -6.31 1.19 -12.85
N ASN A 38 -6.52 2.48 -12.64
CA ASN A 38 -6.20 3.49 -13.66
C ASN A 38 -4.71 3.87 -13.68
N GLY A 39 -3.90 3.23 -12.86
CA GLY A 39 -2.45 3.48 -12.82
C GLY A 39 -2.02 4.58 -11.87
N LEU A 40 -2.95 5.20 -11.14
CA LEU A 40 -2.58 6.23 -10.18
C LEU A 40 -2.03 5.61 -8.90
N TRP A 41 -1.02 6.27 -8.33
CA TRP A 41 -0.38 5.86 -7.09
C TRP A 41 -0.62 6.91 -6.02
N PHE A 42 -0.83 6.48 -4.79
CA PHE A 42 -0.97 7.39 -3.65
C PHE A 42 -0.08 6.92 -2.51
N ALA A 43 0.64 7.86 -1.88
CA ALA A 43 1.50 7.57 -0.74
C ALA A 43 0.94 8.22 0.52
N TYR A 44 1.01 7.50 1.64
CA TYR A 44 0.48 7.95 2.92
C TYR A 44 1.54 7.73 4.01
N GLY A 45 1.64 8.66 4.91
CA GLY A 45 2.57 8.57 6.04
C GLY A 45 3.89 9.25 5.76
N ASP A 46 4.75 9.29 6.78
CA ASP A 46 6.05 9.93 6.72
C ASP A 46 5.88 11.40 6.29
N GLU A 47 6.74 11.91 5.43
CA GLU A 47 6.67 13.31 4.99
C GLU A 47 5.50 13.61 4.07
N HIS A 48 4.75 12.59 3.65
CA HIS A 48 3.58 12.81 2.81
C HIS A 48 2.33 13.08 3.64
N GLY A 49 2.42 12.95 4.96
CA GLY A 49 1.29 13.20 5.85
C GLY A 49 0.19 12.17 5.69
N ARG A 50 -1.02 12.60 6.01
CA ARG A 50 -2.20 11.73 5.90
C ARG A 50 -2.12 10.47 6.75
N GLU A 51 -1.44 10.57 7.90
CA GLU A 51 -1.32 9.46 8.83
C GLU A 51 -2.67 8.96 9.30
N GLU A 52 -3.68 9.80 9.28
CA GLU A 52 -5.03 9.42 9.70
C GLU A 52 -5.64 8.40 8.73
N ALA A 53 -5.09 8.27 7.53
CA ALA A 53 -5.56 7.28 6.57
C ALA A 53 -4.93 5.91 6.82
N LEU A 54 -3.86 5.85 7.63
CA LEU A 54 -3.21 4.59 7.94
C LEU A 54 -4.11 3.77 8.87
N SER A 55 -3.94 2.45 8.82
CA SER A 55 -4.76 1.57 9.64
C SER A 55 -4.55 1.83 11.12
N ALA A 56 -5.63 2.00 11.87
CA ALA A 56 -5.56 2.20 13.31
C ALA A 56 -5.30 0.88 14.03
N ASP A 57 -5.69 -0.23 13.43
CA ASP A 57 -5.51 -1.55 14.03
C ASP A 57 -4.24 -2.20 13.51
N PRO A 58 -3.54 -2.97 14.35
CA PRO A 58 -2.35 -3.67 13.87
C PRO A 58 -2.70 -4.79 12.90
N PHE A 59 -1.79 -5.11 12.02
CA PHE A 59 -1.94 -6.25 11.10
C PHE A 59 -1.70 -7.54 11.89
N PRO A 60 -2.25 -8.66 11.44
CA PRO A 60 -2.00 -9.94 12.12
C PRO A 60 -0.54 -10.35 11.98
N GLU A 61 -0.07 -11.14 12.93
CA GLU A 61 1.29 -11.68 12.88
C GLU A 61 1.48 -12.50 11.62
N ASP A 62 0.50 -13.33 11.28
CA ASP A 62 0.55 -14.13 10.07
C ASP A 62 -0.35 -13.47 9.04
N VAL A 63 0.26 -12.76 8.10
CA VAL A 63 -0.50 -12.03 7.09
C VAL A 63 -1.27 -12.93 6.15
N ARG A 64 -0.94 -14.23 6.11
CA ARG A 64 -1.69 -15.16 5.28
C ARG A 64 -3.14 -15.29 5.72
N THR A 65 -3.44 -14.94 6.99
CA THR A 65 -4.81 -14.94 7.49
C THR A 65 -5.67 -13.89 6.79
N LEU A 66 -5.05 -12.95 6.07
CA LEU A 66 -5.78 -11.93 5.32
C LEU A 66 -6.17 -12.41 3.92
N ASN A 67 -5.68 -13.59 3.51
CA ASN A 67 -6.03 -14.12 2.21
C ASN A 67 -7.50 -14.55 2.17
N VAL A 68 -8.20 -14.12 1.14
CA VAL A 68 -9.58 -14.55 0.88
C VAL A 68 -9.61 -15.01 -0.57
N PRO A 69 -9.75 -16.32 -0.83
CA PRO A 69 -9.72 -16.84 -2.19
C PRO A 69 -10.72 -16.14 -3.10
N GLY A 70 -10.24 -15.72 -4.28
CA GLY A 70 -11.08 -15.01 -5.26
C GLY A 70 -11.30 -13.54 -4.95
N GLU A 71 -10.76 -13.03 -3.84
CA GLU A 71 -10.96 -11.63 -3.45
C GLU A 71 -9.64 -10.90 -3.21
N VAL A 72 -8.82 -11.39 -2.28
CA VAL A 72 -7.56 -10.71 -1.94
C VAL A 72 -6.51 -11.73 -1.55
N SER A 73 -5.27 -11.46 -1.95
CA SER A 73 -4.12 -12.23 -1.49
C SER A 73 -3.17 -11.33 -0.74
N ALA A 74 -2.55 -11.85 0.30
CA ALA A 74 -1.64 -11.10 1.15
C ALA A 74 -0.32 -11.85 1.25
N ARG A 75 0.80 -11.14 1.13
CA ARG A 75 2.12 -11.74 1.30
C ARG A 75 3.13 -10.73 1.79
N THR A 76 4.18 -11.23 2.40
CA THR A 76 5.34 -10.43 2.79
C THR A 76 6.18 -10.16 1.55
N ILE A 77 6.71 -8.97 1.43
CA ILE A 77 7.59 -8.59 0.32
C ILE A 77 8.91 -8.08 0.87
N ALA A 78 9.92 -8.03 0.00
CA ALA A 78 11.24 -7.56 0.39
C ALA A 78 11.23 -6.04 0.58
N PRO A 79 12.08 -5.50 1.47
CA PRO A 79 12.15 -4.05 1.68
C PRO A 79 12.42 -3.25 0.40
N GLY A 80 13.23 -3.80 -0.51
CA GLY A 80 13.55 -3.12 -1.75
C GLY A 80 12.35 -2.95 -2.67
N VAL A 81 11.40 -3.90 -2.64
CA VAL A 81 10.17 -3.79 -3.43
C VAL A 81 9.34 -2.62 -2.92
N PHE A 82 9.21 -2.50 -1.58
CA PHE A 82 8.46 -1.39 -1.00
C PHE A 82 9.13 -0.06 -1.35
N ARG A 83 10.46 -0.03 -1.27
CA ARG A 83 11.19 1.21 -1.56
C ARG A 83 10.94 1.69 -2.99
N GLU A 84 10.91 0.77 -3.94
CA GLU A 84 10.65 1.13 -5.33
C GLU A 84 9.28 1.74 -5.52
N VAL A 85 8.24 1.13 -4.94
CA VAL A 85 6.89 1.66 -5.10
C VAL A 85 6.71 2.95 -4.32
N TRP A 86 7.38 3.08 -3.16
CA TRP A 86 7.34 4.31 -2.38
C TRP A 86 7.93 5.47 -3.19
N ASP A 87 9.08 5.23 -3.81
CA ASP A 87 9.74 6.27 -4.61
C ASP A 87 8.88 6.67 -5.81
N GLN A 88 8.25 5.71 -6.47
CA GLN A 88 7.36 6.03 -7.58
C GLN A 88 6.17 6.86 -7.14
N ALA A 89 5.54 6.47 -6.04
CA ALA A 89 4.37 7.19 -5.54
C ALA A 89 4.74 8.57 -5.01
N ALA A 90 5.91 8.68 -4.38
CA ALA A 90 6.37 9.95 -3.82
C ALA A 90 6.70 10.98 -4.90
N GLU A 91 7.15 10.52 -6.06
CA GLU A 91 7.47 11.41 -7.16
C GLU A 91 6.23 11.94 -7.86
N ARG A 92 5.05 11.39 -7.56
CA ARG A 92 3.81 11.79 -8.20
C ARG A 92 2.82 12.24 -7.13
N PRO A 93 2.94 13.48 -6.65
CA PRO A 93 2.08 13.96 -5.59
C PRO A 93 0.62 13.70 -5.91
N ASP A 94 -0.10 13.09 -4.98
CA ASP A 94 -1.51 12.78 -5.13
C ASP A 94 -1.81 11.95 -6.36
N GLY A 95 -0.89 11.13 -6.72
CA GLY A 95 -1.09 10.24 -7.84
C GLY A 95 -1.10 10.93 -9.17
N PHE A 96 -0.51 12.12 -9.34
CA PHE A 96 -1.04 12.96 -10.17
C PHE A 96 -0.46 13.08 -11.39
N LEU A 97 -0.98 13.54 -12.07
CA LEU A 97 -0.92 13.87 -13.18
C LEU A 97 0.16 14.57 -13.62
N SER A 98 1.32 14.24 -13.16
CA SER A 98 2.54 14.74 -13.68
C SER A 98 2.64 14.55 -15.16
N MET A 99 1.85 13.70 -15.67
CA MET A 99 1.90 13.45 -17.08
C MET A 99 1.42 14.64 -17.85
N PHE A 100 0.98 15.67 -17.23
CA PHE A 100 0.53 16.80 -17.97
C PHE A 100 1.68 17.62 -18.33
N PHE A 101 2.82 17.26 -17.89
CA PHE A 101 3.95 18.15 -18.10
C PHE A 101 5.14 17.44 -18.69
#